data_93daa8e71be7c0b966bb016155ac5b1a
#
_entry.id   93daa8e71be7c0b966bb016155ac5b1a
#
_cell.length_a   1.000
_cell.length_b   1.000
_cell.length_c   1.000
_cell.angle_alpha   90.00
_cell.angle_beta   90.00
_cell.angle_gamma   90.00
#
_symmetry.space_group_name_H-M   'P 1'
#
loop_
_entity.id
_entity.type
_entity.pdbx_description
1 polymer ?
#
loop_
_entity_poly.entity_id
_entity_poly.type
_entity_poly.pdbx_seq_one_letter_code
_entity_poly.pdbx_strand_id
1 'polypeptide(L)'
;QDNIGITGEGTINGRGFIVANNLISYIQRGLIDDPLHMDRPDEINRPHNIYFRECRNVRVEGVRMHDPASWNQAYDQCRQVIIDNINVDCKSYWNNDGIDIVDCDSVRISNSFFDAADDGICFKSHEPSQICQNVVVDNCIIRSSASGLKFGTASKGGFRDFIIKNLTIYNTYRSAVTFATVDGGIIENILVDSVRAVNVGNAFYLRIGDRWNSGRRPLMKNVTLS
;
A
#
# COMPACT_ATOMS: atom_id res chain seq x y z
N GLN A 1 -18.23 5.65 7.94
CA GLN A 1 -19.45 5.18 7.22
C GLN A 1 -19.48 3.66 7.17
N ASP A 2 -20.69 3.09 7.07
CA ASP A 2 -20.89 1.64 7.04
C ASP A 2 -21.49 1.20 5.69
N ASN A 3 -21.14 -0.02 5.27
CA ASN A 3 -21.66 -0.65 4.05
C ASN A 3 -21.40 0.20 2.78
N ILE A 4 -20.16 0.49 2.54
CA ILE A 4 -19.72 1.29 1.38
C ILE A 4 -18.94 0.43 0.40
N GLY A 5 -19.09 0.65 -0.90
CA GLY A 5 -18.31 -0.09 -1.87
C GLY A 5 -18.35 0.45 -3.27
N ILE A 6 -17.48 -0.12 -4.09
CA ILE A 6 -17.37 0.11 -5.53
C ILE A 6 -17.30 -1.27 -6.18
N THR A 7 -18.31 -1.63 -6.95
CA THR A 7 -18.40 -2.96 -7.58
C THR A 7 -18.77 -2.87 -9.05
N GLY A 8 -18.39 -3.86 -9.81
CA GLY A 8 -18.69 -3.96 -11.23
C GLY A 8 -17.45 -4.04 -12.11
N GLU A 9 -17.60 -3.93 -13.41
CA GLU A 9 -16.51 -4.08 -14.39
C GLU A 9 -16.01 -2.73 -14.97
N GLY A 10 -16.35 -1.64 -14.30
CA GLY A 10 -15.99 -0.30 -14.72
C GLY A 10 -14.51 0.03 -14.53
N THR A 11 -14.11 1.17 -15.10
CA THR A 11 -12.73 1.68 -14.99
C THR A 11 -12.70 3.03 -14.30
N ILE A 12 -11.82 3.16 -13.31
CA ILE A 12 -11.48 4.42 -12.65
C ILE A 12 -10.13 4.87 -13.18
N ASN A 13 -10.10 6.04 -13.83
CA ASN A 13 -8.88 6.65 -14.33
C ASN A 13 -8.64 7.98 -13.62
N GLY A 14 -7.57 8.06 -12.83
CA GLY A 14 -7.20 9.25 -12.07
C GLY A 14 -6.58 10.37 -12.91
N ARG A 15 -6.15 10.07 -14.15
CA ARG A 15 -5.43 11.01 -15.03
C ARG A 15 -4.26 11.68 -14.33
N GLY A 16 -3.55 10.92 -13.48
CA GLY A 16 -2.59 11.40 -12.49
C GLY A 16 -1.45 12.23 -13.07
N PHE A 17 -0.95 11.88 -14.26
CA PHE A 17 0.07 12.69 -14.92
C PHE A 17 -0.43 14.11 -15.24
N ILE A 18 -1.68 14.24 -15.70
CA ILE A 18 -2.28 15.56 -16.00
C ILE A 18 -2.48 16.35 -14.70
N VAL A 19 -3.01 15.69 -13.66
CA VAL A 19 -3.21 16.31 -12.34
C VAL A 19 -1.89 16.79 -11.77
N ALA A 20 -0.85 15.97 -11.79
CA ALA A 20 0.47 16.33 -11.27
C ALA A 20 1.09 17.51 -12.03
N ASN A 21 1.01 17.54 -13.37
CA ASN A 21 1.50 18.65 -14.16
C ASN A 21 0.74 19.95 -13.90
N ASN A 22 -0.57 19.89 -13.71
CA ASN A 22 -1.35 21.07 -13.33
C ASN A 22 -0.92 21.59 -11.95
N LEU A 23 -0.68 20.70 -10.98
CA LEU A 23 -0.18 21.08 -9.65
C LEU A 23 1.20 21.75 -9.75
N ILE A 24 2.13 21.20 -10.51
CA ILE A 24 3.45 21.81 -10.76
C ILE A 24 3.28 23.23 -11.30
N SER A 25 2.41 23.41 -12.30
CA SER A 25 2.11 24.75 -12.87
C SER A 25 1.55 25.70 -11.81
N TYR A 26 0.65 25.24 -10.92
CA TYR A 26 0.08 26.07 -9.86
C TYR A 26 1.13 26.45 -8.80
N ILE A 27 2.01 25.52 -8.43
CA ILE A 27 3.12 25.79 -7.51
C ILE A 27 4.08 26.82 -8.10
N GLN A 28 4.49 26.65 -9.38
CA GLN A 28 5.38 27.59 -10.08
C GLN A 28 4.78 29.01 -10.21
N ARG A 29 3.46 29.11 -10.27
CA ARG A 29 2.74 30.38 -10.31
C ARG A 29 2.42 30.97 -8.94
N GLY A 30 2.82 30.29 -7.86
CA GLY A 30 2.54 30.72 -6.49
C GLY A 30 1.06 30.64 -6.08
N LEU A 31 0.26 29.82 -6.76
CA LEU A 31 -1.15 29.61 -6.43
C LEU A 31 -1.36 28.51 -5.40
N ILE A 32 -0.42 27.61 -5.26
CA ILE A 32 -0.38 26.54 -4.24
C ILE A 32 1.00 26.62 -3.58
N ASP A 33 1.00 26.60 -2.25
CA ASP A 33 2.22 26.41 -1.48
C ASP A 33 2.50 24.93 -1.33
N ASP A 34 3.75 24.53 -1.66
CA ASP A 34 4.19 23.16 -1.56
C ASP A 34 5.51 23.10 -0.79
N PRO A 35 5.59 22.35 0.32
CA PRO A 35 6.78 22.34 1.17
C PRO A 35 8.03 21.80 0.48
N LEU A 36 7.87 21.01 -0.58
CA LEU A 36 9.01 20.49 -1.35
C LEU A 36 9.50 21.45 -2.42
N HIS A 37 8.67 22.36 -2.91
CA HIS A 37 8.99 23.35 -3.96
C HIS A 37 9.75 22.77 -5.16
N MET A 38 9.38 21.55 -5.59
CA MET A 38 10.09 20.76 -6.59
C MET A 38 9.18 20.40 -7.77
N ASP A 39 9.76 19.84 -8.82
CA ASP A 39 9.01 19.26 -9.95
C ASP A 39 8.17 18.02 -9.57
N ARG A 40 8.30 17.55 -8.36
CA ARG A 40 7.47 16.53 -7.75
C ARG A 40 6.66 17.14 -6.61
N PRO A 41 5.38 17.47 -6.82
CA PRO A 41 4.52 17.98 -5.75
C PRO A 41 4.44 17.00 -4.56
N ASP A 42 4.32 17.54 -3.36
CA ASP A 42 4.12 16.73 -2.15
C ASP A 42 2.90 15.83 -2.27
N GLU A 43 2.94 14.68 -1.62
CA GLU A 43 1.83 13.71 -1.64
C GLU A 43 0.53 14.32 -1.11
N ILE A 44 0.60 15.25 -0.18
CA ILE A 44 -0.56 15.94 0.39
C ILE A 44 -1.35 16.72 -0.67
N ASN A 45 -0.69 17.17 -1.73
CA ASN A 45 -1.30 17.92 -2.83
C ASN A 45 -1.79 17.02 -3.97
N ARG A 46 -1.50 15.71 -3.93
CA ARG A 46 -1.81 14.78 -5.00
C ARG A 46 -2.90 13.78 -4.56
N PRO A 47 -4.07 13.75 -5.23
CA PRO A 47 -5.16 12.87 -4.83
C PRO A 47 -4.88 11.39 -5.16
N HIS A 48 -5.41 10.51 -4.32
CA HIS A 48 -5.60 9.09 -4.61
C HIS A 48 -6.79 8.89 -5.56
N ASN A 49 -6.86 7.77 -6.27
CA ASN A 49 -8.08 7.41 -6.98
C ASN A 49 -9.22 7.06 -6.02
N ILE A 50 -8.88 6.37 -4.93
CA ILE A 50 -9.83 6.02 -3.86
C ILE A 50 -9.17 6.29 -2.50
N TYR A 51 -9.92 6.92 -1.60
CA TYR A 51 -9.54 7.05 -0.20
C TYR A 51 -10.75 6.82 0.70
N PHE A 52 -10.72 5.71 1.44
CA PHE A 52 -11.70 5.41 2.49
C PHE A 52 -11.05 5.52 3.85
N ARG A 53 -11.66 6.31 4.74
CA ARG A 53 -11.19 6.46 6.10
C ARG A 53 -12.31 6.19 7.11
N GLU A 54 -11.97 5.45 8.16
CA GLU A 54 -12.87 5.13 9.27
C GLU A 54 -14.20 4.51 8.77
N CYS A 55 -14.11 3.66 7.74
CA CYS A 55 -15.25 2.98 7.15
C CYS A 55 -15.35 1.54 7.66
N ARG A 56 -16.57 1.01 7.70
CA ARG A 56 -16.83 -0.37 8.07
C ARG A 56 -17.59 -1.09 6.94
N ASN A 57 -17.31 -2.38 6.78
CA ASN A 57 -17.89 -3.22 5.74
C ASN A 57 -17.70 -2.58 4.35
N VAL A 58 -16.44 -2.47 3.96
CA VAL A 58 -16.00 -1.88 2.68
C VAL A 58 -15.80 -2.99 1.67
N ARG A 59 -16.32 -2.81 0.45
CA ARG A 59 -16.16 -3.77 -0.64
C ARG A 59 -15.74 -3.09 -1.94
N VAL A 60 -14.64 -3.55 -2.54
CA VAL A 60 -14.20 -3.09 -3.87
C VAL A 60 -13.94 -4.32 -4.73
N GLU A 61 -14.72 -4.49 -5.79
CA GLU A 61 -14.71 -5.71 -6.58
C GLU A 61 -14.89 -5.49 -8.08
N GLY A 62 -14.14 -6.24 -8.89
CA GLY A 62 -14.27 -6.35 -10.34
C GLY A 62 -13.75 -5.14 -11.13
N VAL A 63 -13.46 -4.04 -10.49
CA VAL A 63 -13.09 -2.77 -11.12
C VAL A 63 -11.65 -2.73 -11.59
N ARG A 64 -11.40 -1.94 -12.64
CA ARG A 64 -10.06 -1.56 -13.07
C ARG A 64 -9.73 -0.17 -12.60
N MET A 65 -8.47 0.03 -12.16
CA MET A 65 -8.01 1.33 -11.69
C MET A 65 -6.65 1.65 -12.28
N HIS A 66 -6.48 2.87 -12.79
CA HIS A 66 -5.19 3.27 -13.32
C HIS A 66 -4.94 4.78 -13.20
N ASP A 67 -3.70 5.16 -13.44
CA ASP A 67 -3.22 6.53 -13.53
C ASP A 67 -3.58 7.43 -12.33
N PRO A 68 -3.27 7.04 -11.07
CA PRO A 68 -3.45 7.93 -9.93
C PRO A 68 -2.40 9.06 -9.92
N ALA A 69 -2.69 10.16 -9.25
CA ALA A 69 -1.69 11.20 -9.02
C ALA A 69 -0.76 10.91 -7.83
N SER A 70 -1.17 10.01 -6.93
CA SER A 70 -0.41 9.49 -5.79
C SER A 70 -0.72 8.00 -5.62
N TRP A 71 -0.92 7.48 -4.42
CA TRP A 71 -1.35 6.09 -4.21
C TRP A 71 -2.64 5.80 -4.97
N ASN A 72 -2.76 4.63 -5.54
CA ASN A 72 -3.97 4.33 -6.31
C ASN A 72 -5.20 4.25 -5.40
N GLN A 73 -5.10 3.50 -4.33
CA GLN A 73 -6.18 3.36 -3.37
C GLN A 73 -5.63 3.23 -1.95
N ALA A 74 -6.28 3.88 -1.00
CA ALA A 74 -5.91 3.84 0.40
C ALA A 74 -7.14 3.59 1.28
N TYR A 75 -6.96 2.72 2.25
CA TYR A 75 -7.93 2.37 3.28
C TYR A 75 -7.28 2.68 4.63
N ASP A 76 -7.81 3.68 5.33
CA ASP A 76 -7.24 4.20 6.56
C ASP A 76 -8.21 3.96 7.73
N GLN A 77 -7.77 3.20 8.73
CA GLN A 77 -8.57 2.84 9.92
C GLN A 77 -9.92 2.19 9.57
N CYS A 78 -9.98 1.48 8.44
CA CYS A 78 -11.18 0.77 8.01
C CYS A 78 -11.27 -0.61 8.66
N ARG A 79 -12.48 -1.15 8.74
CA ARG A 79 -12.75 -2.47 9.29
C ARG A 79 -13.63 -3.30 8.35
N GLN A 80 -13.36 -4.60 8.27
CA GLN A 80 -14.08 -5.52 7.37
C GLN A 80 -13.99 -5.06 5.92
N VAL A 81 -12.78 -5.06 5.37
CA VAL A 81 -12.47 -4.61 4.01
C VAL A 81 -12.30 -5.83 3.10
N ILE A 82 -13.03 -5.87 2.00
CA ILE A 82 -12.91 -6.90 0.96
C ILE A 82 -12.50 -6.24 -0.34
N ILE A 83 -11.37 -6.67 -0.87
CA ILE A 83 -10.84 -6.29 -2.18
C ILE A 83 -10.72 -7.57 -3.00
N ASP A 84 -11.49 -7.71 -4.06
CA ASP A 84 -11.50 -8.93 -4.84
C ASP A 84 -11.59 -8.67 -6.34
N ASN A 85 -10.86 -9.47 -7.11
CA ASN A 85 -10.89 -9.45 -8.57
C ASN A 85 -10.71 -8.03 -9.17
N ILE A 86 -9.80 -7.23 -8.63
CA ILE A 86 -9.47 -5.91 -9.17
C ILE A 86 -8.22 -5.97 -10.07
N ASN A 87 -8.14 -5.03 -11.00
CA ASN A 87 -6.98 -4.84 -11.85
C ASN A 87 -6.44 -3.42 -11.68
N VAL A 88 -5.20 -3.31 -11.20
CA VAL A 88 -4.53 -2.04 -10.93
C VAL A 88 -3.33 -1.87 -11.85
N ASP A 89 -3.30 -0.78 -12.61
CA ASP A 89 -2.15 -0.33 -13.41
C ASP A 89 -1.84 1.13 -13.07
N CYS A 90 -0.88 1.35 -12.17
CA CYS A 90 -0.57 2.66 -11.63
C CYS A 90 0.93 2.99 -11.80
N LYS A 91 1.31 3.38 -13.01
CA LYS A 91 2.69 3.71 -13.41
C LYS A 91 2.85 5.12 -13.97
N SER A 92 1.91 5.98 -13.73
CA SER A 92 1.86 7.29 -14.36
C SER A 92 2.68 8.36 -13.66
N TYR A 93 2.94 8.21 -12.35
CA TYR A 93 3.63 9.21 -11.56
C TYR A 93 4.35 8.65 -10.33
N TRP A 94 4.96 9.52 -9.54
CA TRP A 94 5.63 9.17 -8.28
C TRP A 94 4.64 8.69 -7.21
N ASN A 95 5.07 7.77 -6.34
CA ASN A 95 4.27 7.21 -5.25
C ASN A 95 2.98 6.56 -5.76
N ASN A 96 3.02 5.94 -6.91
CA ASN A 96 1.91 5.15 -7.41
C ASN A 96 1.99 3.75 -6.80
N ASP A 97 1.66 3.66 -5.50
CA ASP A 97 1.44 2.40 -4.80
C ASP A 97 0.12 1.78 -5.32
N GLY A 98 0.08 0.46 -5.46
CA GLY A 98 -1.11 -0.23 -5.97
C GLY A 98 -2.27 -0.19 -4.98
N ILE A 99 -1.98 -0.49 -3.71
CA ILE A 99 -2.94 -0.41 -2.61
C ILE A 99 -2.22 -0.18 -1.28
N ASP A 100 -2.76 0.70 -0.46
CA ASP A 100 -2.30 1.00 0.89
C ASP A 100 -3.36 0.67 1.94
N ILE A 101 -3.03 -0.23 2.84
CA ILE A 101 -3.85 -0.63 3.99
C ILE A 101 -3.21 -0.05 5.24
N VAL A 102 -3.86 0.95 5.82
CA VAL A 102 -3.32 1.76 6.91
C VAL A 102 -4.14 1.56 8.16
N ASP A 103 -3.54 1.03 9.24
CA ASP A 103 -4.19 0.84 10.54
C ASP A 103 -5.56 0.14 10.48
N CYS A 104 -5.76 -0.77 9.51
CA CYS A 104 -7.02 -1.47 9.27
C CYS A 104 -7.12 -2.78 10.06
N ASP A 105 -8.35 -3.25 10.23
CA ASP A 105 -8.65 -4.54 10.88
C ASP A 105 -9.61 -5.37 10.02
N SER A 106 -9.32 -6.68 9.89
CA SER A 106 -10.14 -7.63 9.14
C SER A 106 -10.19 -7.29 7.65
N VAL A 107 -9.06 -7.46 6.95
CA VAL A 107 -8.90 -7.15 5.52
C VAL A 107 -8.67 -8.43 4.73
N ARG A 108 -9.34 -8.54 3.59
CA ARG A 108 -9.08 -9.57 2.59
C ARG A 108 -8.79 -8.94 1.24
N ILE A 109 -7.65 -9.30 0.64
CA ILE A 109 -7.27 -8.94 -0.72
C ILE A 109 -7.10 -10.25 -1.50
N SER A 110 -7.86 -10.45 -2.57
CA SER A 110 -7.81 -11.71 -3.31
C SER A 110 -8.00 -11.55 -4.82
N ASN A 111 -7.52 -12.54 -5.58
CA ASN A 111 -7.76 -12.71 -7.02
C ASN A 111 -7.43 -11.46 -7.86
N SER A 112 -6.43 -10.69 -7.46
CA SER A 112 -6.20 -9.35 -7.97
C SER A 112 -4.83 -9.21 -8.63
N PHE A 113 -4.74 -8.26 -9.56
CA PHE A 113 -3.53 -7.90 -10.27
C PHE A 113 -3.10 -6.47 -9.93
N PHE A 114 -1.82 -6.30 -9.62
CA PHE A 114 -1.22 -5.01 -9.31
C PHE A 114 0.03 -4.78 -10.15
N ASP A 115 0.07 -3.70 -10.91
CA ASP A 115 1.25 -3.19 -11.61
C ASP A 115 1.49 -1.75 -11.18
N ALA A 116 2.51 -1.53 -10.34
CA ALA A 116 2.73 -0.29 -9.61
C ALA A 116 4.11 0.33 -9.91
N ALA A 117 4.18 1.65 -9.95
CA ALA A 117 5.46 2.38 -10.04
C ALA A 117 6.18 2.48 -8.70
N ASP A 118 5.47 2.36 -7.59
CA ASP A 118 6.03 2.21 -6.24
C ASP A 118 5.62 0.84 -5.67
N ASP A 119 5.28 0.70 -4.39
CA ASP A 119 4.96 -0.58 -3.78
C ASP A 119 3.65 -1.18 -4.34
N GLY A 120 3.59 -2.49 -4.54
CA GLY A 120 2.42 -3.16 -5.12
C GLY A 120 1.26 -3.26 -4.13
N ILE A 121 1.44 -4.03 -3.06
CA ILE A 121 0.54 -4.11 -1.91
C ILE A 121 1.32 -3.62 -0.69
N CYS A 122 0.85 -2.57 -0.04
CA CYS A 122 1.54 -1.93 1.07
C CYS A 122 0.67 -1.86 2.32
N PHE A 123 1.23 -2.30 3.45
CA PHE A 123 0.63 -2.17 4.78
C PHE A 123 1.38 -1.10 5.54
N LYS A 124 0.65 -0.15 6.14
CA LYS A 124 1.21 0.96 6.91
C LYS A 124 0.55 1.04 8.28
N SER A 125 1.25 1.59 9.25
CA SER A 125 0.71 1.90 10.57
C SER A 125 1.17 3.29 10.96
N HIS A 126 0.23 4.24 10.92
CA HIS A 126 0.47 5.65 11.16
C HIS A 126 0.22 6.04 12.62
N GLU A 127 -0.73 5.37 13.28
CA GLU A 127 -1.11 5.70 14.63
C GLU A 127 -0.48 4.74 15.65
N PRO A 128 0.26 5.25 16.64
CA PRO A 128 0.91 4.41 17.64
C PRO A 128 -0.04 3.52 18.47
N SER A 129 -1.29 3.91 18.58
CA SER A 129 -2.34 3.18 19.31
C SER A 129 -3.15 2.22 18.45
N GLN A 130 -2.90 2.19 17.13
CA GLN A 130 -3.59 1.33 16.18
C GLN A 130 -2.65 0.23 15.69
N ILE A 131 -3.22 -0.90 15.34
CA ILE A 131 -2.49 -2.03 14.75
C ILE A 131 -3.20 -2.40 13.45
N CYS A 132 -2.45 -2.51 12.36
CA CYS A 132 -2.96 -3.12 11.15
C CYS A 132 -2.96 -4.65 11.37
N GLN A 133 -4.14 -5.28 11.35
CA GLN A 133 -4.24 -6.67 11.78
C GLN A 133 -5.36 -7.49 11.10
N ASN A 134 -5.31 -8.82 11.29
CA ASN A 134 -6.30 -9.77 10.77
C ASN A 134 -6.43 -9.67 9.25
N VAL A 135 -5.30 -9.80 8.54
CA VAL A 135 -5.22 -9.58 7.09
C VAL A 135 -4.96 -10.87 6.34
N VAL A 136 -5.71 -11.11 5.29
CA VAL A 136 -5.47 -12.21 4.35
C VAL A 136 -5.22 -11.64 2.96
N VAL A 137 -4.08 -12.03 2.35
CA VAL A 137 -3.78 -11.79 0.93
C VAL A 137 -3.66 -13.13 0.23
N ASP A 138 -4.43 -13.37 -0.82
CA ASP A 138 -4.52 -14.67 -1.46
C ASP A 138 -4.65 -14.54 -2.99
N ASN A 139 -3.94 -15.37 -3.74
CA ASN A 139 -4.06 -15.47 -5.18
C ASN A 139 -3.93 -14.12 -5.91
N CYS A 140 -2.83 -13.40 -5.66
CA CYS A 140 -2.56 -12.13 -6.32
C CYS A 140 -1.31 -12.19 -7.19
N ILE A 141 -1.32 -11.43 -8.25
CA ILE A 141 -0.17 -11.24 -9.16
C ILE A 141 0.31 -9.79 -9.01
N ILE A 142 1.60 -9.60 -8.75
CA ILE A 142 2.15 -8.30 -8.42
C ILE A 142 3.41 -8.03 -9.24
N ARG A 143 3.42 -6.92 -9.93
CA ARG A 143 4.61 -6.28 -10.50
C ARG A 143 4.80 -4.92 -9.83
N SER A 144 6.03 -4.53 -9.51
CA SER A 144 6.29 -3.25 -8.85
C SER A 144 7.66 -2.70 -9.25
N SER A 145 7.77 -1.39 -9.39
CA SER A 145 9.08 -0.74 -9.53
C SER A 145 9.77 -0.50 -8.17
N ALA A 146 9.14 -0.88 -7.07
CA ALA A 146 9.72 -0.86 -5.73
C ALA A 146 9.61 -2.26 -5.09
N SER A 147 8.74 -2.45 -4.10
CA SER A 147 8.53 -3.75 -3.45
C SER A 147 7.19 -4.36 -3.86
N GLY A 148 7.15 -5.67 -4.10
CA GLY A 148 5.91 -6.35 -4.46
C GLY A 148 4.88 -6.27 -3.33
N LEU A 149 5.21 -6.81 -2.16
CA LEU A 149 4.43 -6.72 -0.94
C LEU A 149 5.30 -6.11 0.17
N LYS A 150 4.75 -5.15 0.91
CA LYS A 150 5.52 -4.42 1.91
C LYS A 150 4.75 -4.12 3.18
N PHE A 151 5.40 -4.37 4.31
CA PHE A 151 5.04 -3.88 5.63
C PHE A 151 5.90 -2.64 5.94
N GLY A 152 5.26 -1.51 6.15
CA GLY A 152 5.93 -0.23 6.42
C GLY A 152 6.11 0.61 5.12
N THR A 153 6.98 1.57 5.08
CA THR A 153 7.95 2.00 6.12
C THR A 153 7.26 2.55 7.37
N ALA A 154 6.12 3.26 7.24
CA ALA A 154 5.35 3.75 8.38
C ALA A 154 4.86 2.56 9.23
N SER A 155 5.32 2.50 10.47
CA SER A 155 5.18 1.32 11.34
C SER A 155 5.08 1.69 12.82
N LYS A 156 4.27 2.71 13.14
CA LYS A 156 4.21 3.23 14.52
C LYS A 156 3.48 2.29 15.48
N GLY A 157 2.32 1.73 15.12
CA GLY A 157 1.57 0.78 15.93
C GLY A 157 1.97 -0.66 15.66
N GLY A 158 2.17 -0.99 14.39
CA GLY A 158 2.66 -2.29 13.95
C GLY A 158 1.67 -3.12 13.14
N PHE A 159 2.03 -4.40 12.96
CA PHE A 159 1.33 -5.36 12.10
C PHE A 159 1.19 -6.69 12.81
N ARG A 160 0.00 -7.30 12.78
CA ARG A 160 -0.26 -8.55 13.49
C ARG A 160 -1.28 -9.42 12.77
N ASP A 161 -1.07 -10.75 12.86
CA ASP A 161 -2.00 -11.76 12.35
C ASP A 161 -2.28 -11.64 10.86
N PHE A 162 -1.24 -11.86 10.04
CA PHE A 162 -1.33 -11.87 8.59
C PHE A 162 -1.15 -13.28 8.02
N ILE A 163 -1.96 -13.60 7.04
CA ILE A 163 -1.82 -14.79 6.19
C ILE A 163 -1.69 -14.31 4.74
N ILE A 164 -0.52 -14.52 4.15
CA ILE A 164 -0.19 -14.14 2.78
C ILE A 164 0.16 -15.40 2.03
N LYS A 165 -0.56 -15.70 0.96
CA LYS A 165 -0.35 -16.94 0.24
C LYS A 165 -0.68 -16.86 -1.26
N ASN A 166 -0.13 -17.82 -2.01
CA ASN A 166 -0.39 -17.97 -3.44
C ASN A 166 -0.10 -16.70 -4.25
N LEU A 167 1.05 -16.07 -4.01
CA LEU A 167 1.44 -14.87 -4.74
C LEU A 167 2.41 -15.18 -5.87
N THR A 168 2.23 -14.51 -7.00
CA THR A 168 3.26 -14.38 -8.04
C THR A 168 3.76 -12.95 -8.07
N ILE A 169 5.03 -12.75 -7.71
CA ILE A 169 5.67 -11.43 -7.67
C ILE A 169 6.79 -11.40 -8.69
N TYR A 170 6.81 -10.42 -9.57
CA TYR A 170 7.82 -10.37 -10.62
C TYR A 170 8.26 -8.95 -10.96
N ASN A 171 9.48 -8.85 -11.51
CA ASN A 171 10.08 -7.59 -11.97
C ASN A 171 10.03 -6.48 -10.91
N THR A 172 10.44 -6.78 -9.68
CA THR A 172 10.56 -5.76 -8.64
C THR A 172 11.98 -5.20 -8.60
N TYR A 173 12.12 -3.89 -8.47
CA TYR A 173 13.43 -3.28 -8.31
C TYR A 173 14.02 -3.53 -6.92
N ARG A 174 13.19 -3.48 -5.88
CA ARG A 174 13.61 -3.70 -4.48
C ARG A 174 13.41 -5.18 -4.11
N SER A 175 12.30 -5.51 -3.51
CA SER A 175 12.08 -6.84 -2.94
C SER A 175 10.76 -7.44 -3.36
N ALA A 176 10.68 -8.78 -3.41
CA ALA A 176 9.39 -9.43 -3.51
C ALA A 176 8.56 -9.14 -2.25
N VAL A 177 9.13 -9.41 -1.07
CA VAL A 177 8.47 -9.14 0.22
C VAL A 177 9.40 -8.32 1.12
N THR A 178 8.89 -7.23 1.68
CA THR A 178 9.60 -6.33 2.60
C THR A 178 8.92 -6.29 3.96
N PHE A 179 9.69 -6.49 5.02
CA PHE A 179 9.29 -6.27 6.40
C PHE A 179 10.10 -5.12 6.99
N ALA A 180 9.49 -3.96 7.19
CA ALA A 180 10.17 -2.80 7.74
C ALA A 180 9.40 -2.23 8.94
N THR A 181 9.89 -2.51 10.16
CA THR A 181 9.42 -1.83 11.36
C THR A 181 10.50 -0.88 11.85
N VAL A 182 10.34 0.39 11.54
CA VAL A 182 11.36 1.42 11.77
C VAL A 182 10.84 2.64 12.53
N ASP A 183 9.60 2.59 13.02
CA ASP A 183 8.96 3.66 13.79
C ASP A 183 8.48 3.19 15.16
N GLY A 184 9.03 2.06 15.66
CA GLY A 184 8.76 1.55 16.99
C GLY A 184 7.59 0.56 17.09
N GLY A 185 6.96 0.19 15.98
CA GLY A 185 5.90 -0.83 15.97
C GLY A 185 6.43 -2.26 16.03
N ILE A 186 5.49 -3.20 16.19
CA ILE A 186 5.78 -4.63 16.27
C ILE A 186 5.23 -5.32 15.02
N ILE A 187 6.04 -6.20 14.42
CA ILE A 187 5.58 -7.15 13.40
C ILE A 187 5.49 -8.52 14.07
N GLU A 188 4.29 -9.10 14.12
CA GLU A 188 4.10 -10.40 14.78
C GLU A 188 3.05 -11.28 14.12
N ASN A 189 3.25 -12.60 14.20
CA ASN A 189 2.35 -13.62 13.69
C ASN A 189 2.06 -13.44 12.18
N ILE A 190 3.08 -13.43 11.37
CA ILE A 190 2.97 -13.31 9.91
C ILE A 190 3.32 -14.65 9.27
N LEU A 191 2.41 -15.19 8.47
CA LEU A 191 2.67 -16.32 7.60
C LEU A 191 2.73 -15.85 6.15
N VAL A 192 3.84 -16.14 5.47
CA VAL A 192 3.99 -15.98 4.03
C VAL A 192 4.24 -17.35 3.43
N ASP A 193 3.31 -17.85 2.66
CA ASP A 193 3.33 -19.19 2.08
C ASP A 193 3.10 -19.17 0.57
N SER A 194 3.74 -20.07 -0.14
CA SER A 194 3.52 -20.28 -1.58
C SER A 194 3.71 -18.99 -2.42
N VAL A 195 4.86 -18.33 -2.24
CA VAL A 195 5.23 -17.14 -3.02
C VAL A 195 6.22 -17.52 -4.12
N ARG A 196 5.84 -17.28 -5.37
CA ARG A 196 6.73 -17.35 -6.53
C ARG A 196 7.30 -15.98 -6.85
N ALA A 197 8.60 -15.80 -6.68
CA ALA A 197 9.30 -14.55 -6.99
C ALA A 197 10.21 -14.75 -8.22
N VAL A 198 10.09 -13.87 -9.23
CA VAL A 198 10.85 -13.95 -10.48
C VAL A 198 11.40 -12.58 -10.85
N ASN A 199 12.70 -12.50 -11.11
CA ASN A 199 13.38 -11.26 -11.47
C ASN A 199 13.11 -10.14 -10.46
N VAL A 200 13.47 -10.40 -9.20
CA VAL A 200 13.29 -9.48 -8.08
C VAL A 200 14.66 -9.08 -7.52
N GLY A 201 14.79 -7.84 -7.01
CA GLY A 201 16.06 -7.37 -6.45
C GLY A 201 16.47 -8.17 -5.21
N ASN A 202 15.54 -8.43 -4.30
CA ASN A 202 15.70 -9.34 -3.17
C ASN A 202 14.46 -10.21 -3.03
N ALA A 203 14.59 -11.47 -2.63
CA ALA A 203 13.44 -12.30 -2.29
C ALA A 203 12.73 -11.71 -1.05
N PHE A 204 13.51 -11.45 0.01
CA PHE A 204 13.03 -10.86 1.26
C PHE A 204 13.97 -9.75 1.71
N TYR A 205 13.38 -8.70 2.29
CA TYR A 205 14.12 -7.61 2.93
C TYR A 205 13.54 -7.36 4.31
N LEU A 206 14.37 -7.43 5.34
CA LEU A 206 13.98 -7.22 6.73
C LEU A 206 14.75 -6.03 7.30
N ARG A 207 14.03 -5.10 7.92
CA ARG A 207 14.61 -3.95 8.57
C ARG A 207 13.90 -3.66 9.89
N ILE A 208 14.69 -3.57 10.96
CA ILE A 208 14.25 -3.14 12.29
C ILE A 208 15.04 -1.88 12.63
N GLY A 209 14.38 -0.85 13.13
CA GLY A 209 15.04 0.40 13.49
C GLY A 209 14.09 1.39 14.17
N ASP A 210 14.65 2.54 14.56
CA ASP A 210 13.90 3.66 15.11
C ASP A 210 14.34 4.94 14.39
N ARG A 211 13.73 5.23 13.25
CA ARG A 211 14.14 6.36 12.39
C ARG A 211 13.80 7.74 12.99
N TRP A 212 12.89 7.78 13.96
CA TRP A 212 12.46 9.03 14.59
C TRP A 212 12.97 9.18 16.02
N ASN A 213 13.82 8.26 16.47
CA ASN A 213 14.32 8.20 17.83
C ASN A 213 13.18 8.29 18.88
N SER A 214 12.15 7.50 18.63
CA SER A 214 10.90 7.52 19.41
C SER A 214 11.05 6.94 20.83
N GLY A 215 12.19 6.30 21.10
CA GLY A 215 12.44 5.54 22.34
C GLY A 215 11.66 4.22 22.41
N ARG A 216 10.90 3.88 21.39
CA ARG A 216 10.18 2.60 21.28
C ARG A 216 11.15 1.51 20.82
N ARG A 217 10.88 0.28 21.22
CA ARG A 217 11.66 -0.88 20.80
C ARG A 217 10.87 -1.66 19.73
N PRO A 218 11.16 -1.44 18.44
CA PRO A 218 10.54 -2.23 17.39
C PRO A 218 10.94 -3.70 17.53
N LEU A 219 10.02 -4.60 17.22
CA LEU A 219 10.23 -6.03 17.34
C LEU A 219 9.62 -6.75 16.14
N MET A 220 10.29 -7.81 15.72
CA MET A 220 9.76 -8.76 14.75
C MET A 220 9.82 -10.16 15.36
N LYS A 221 8.67 -10.85 15.44
CA LYS A 221 8.58 -12.20 16.00
C LYS A 221 7.49 -13.03 15.31
N ASN A 222 7.65 -14.35 15.33
CA ASN A 222 6.71 -15.30 14.72
C ASN A 222 6.41 -14.92 13.23
N VAL A 223 7.45 -14.66 12.45
CA VAL A 223 7.36 -14.48 11.01
C VAL A 223 7.84 -15.76 10.34
N THR A 224 6.94 -16.41 9.62
CA THR A 224 7.19 -17.69 8.94
C THR A 224 7.13 -17.47 7.43
N LEU A 225 8.13 -17.99 6.73
CA LEU A 225 8.22 -18.02 5.27
C LEU A 225 8.29 -19.49 4.85
N SER A 226 7.31 -19.96 4.07
CA SER A 226 7.22 -21.36 3.64
C SER A 226 6.90 -21.50 2.15
#